data_3ab3ea48c4bec91cac569f1bb94c3a00
#
_entry.id   3ab3ea48c4bec91cac569f1bb94c3a00
#
_cell.length_a   1.000
_cell.length_b   1.000
_cell.length_c   1.000
_cell.angle_alpha   90.00
_cell.angle_beta   90.00
_cell.angle_gamma   90.00
#
_symmetry.space_group_name_H-M   'P 1'
#
loop_
_entity.id
_entity.type
_entity.pdbx_description
1 polymer ?
#
loop_
_entity_poly.entity_id
_entity_poly.type
_entity_poly.pdbx_seq_one_letter_code
_entity_poly.pdbx_strand_id
1 'polypeptide(L)'
;NGMTSDAHSSSGKLLMDAANIPSLIAAPWLNYCDIDDETYQNTRDFALSDDNPYFYVGTYASGIGDPHDSISGLPNPHKEYPVVWPMSIAMQGLTSNDETEIDTCLDYLMDLTGGTYVMHEAVNANDPSEYSRDYFTWPCALFAELYMQRHFYQVT
;
A
#
# COMPACT_ATOMS: atom_id res chain seq x y z
N ASN A 1 0.58 -13.44 -0.06
CA ASN A 1 1.91 -13.87 0.33
C ASN A 1 1.97 -14.50 1.73
N GLY A 2 1.30 -14.00 2.72
CA GLY A 2 0.99 -14.63 3.99
C GLY A 2 2.16 -15.02 4.89
N MET A 3 2.93 -16.05 4.59
CA MET A 3 4.05 -16.48 5.44
C MET A 3 5.30 -16.78 4.62
N THR A 4 6.38 -16.11 4.95
CA THR A 4 7.71 -16.36 4.38
C THR A 4 8.64 -16.90 5.45
N SER A 5 9.67 -17.64 5.07
CA SER A 5 10.77 -17.97 5.98
C SER A 5 11.69 -16.75 6.07
N ASP A 6 11.96 -16.30 7.27
CA ASP A 6 12.82 -15.16 7.55
C ASP A 6 13.86 -15.52 8.61
N ALA A 7 15.09 -15.14 8.36
CA ALA A 7 16.20 -15.33 9.30
C ALA A 7 16.08 -14.47 10.58
N HIS A 8 15.22 -13.45 10.57
CA HIS A 8 15.00 -12.56 11.71
C HIS A 8 13.86 -12.99 12.63
N SER A 9 13.01 -13.93 12.19
CA SER A 9 11.95 -14.47 13.05
C SER A 9 12.52 -15.56 13.96
N SER A 10 12.22 -15.51 15.25
CA SER A 10 12.60 -16.55 16.20
C SER A 10 12.01 -17.92 15.89
N SER A 11 10.93 -17.96 15.11
CA SER A 11 10.29 -19.18 14.59
C SER A 11 10.75 -19.55 13.18
N GLY A 12 11.57 -18.73 12.53
CA GLY A 12 11.93 -18.85 11.13
C GLY A 12 10.78 -18.51 10.15
N LYS A 13 9.73 -17.84 10.63
CA LYS A 13 8.56 -17.44 9.84
C LYS A 13 8.24 -15.98 10.12
N LEU A 14 7.86 -15.25 9.07
CA LEU A 14 7.36 -13.89 9.13
C LEU A 14 5.95 -13.86 8.55
N LEU A 15 4.98 -13.41 9.33
CA LEU A 15 3.66 -13.07 8.83
C LEU A 15 3.71 -11.63 8.31
N MET A 16 3.37 -11.42 7.04
CA MET A 16 3.44 -10.12 6.39
C MET A 16 2.55 -10.04 5.16
N ASP A 17 2.18 -8.84 4.77
CA ASP A 17 1.79 -8.49 3.42
C ASP A 17 2.73 -7.40 2.89
N ALA A 18 2.98 -7.40 1.60
CA ALA A 18 3.86 -6.45 0.91
C ALA A 18 3.08 -5.66 -0.13
N ALA A 19 3.61 -4.51 -0.52
CA ALA A 19 2.95 -3.60 -1.45
C ALA A 19 2.77 -4.15 -2.86
N ASN A 20 3.65 -5.07 -3.28
CA ASN A 20 3.64 -5.62 -4.63
C ASN A 20 2.37 -6.42 -4.92
N ILE A 21 1.69 -6.09 -5.99
CA ILE A 21 0.47 -6.81 -6.43
C ILE A 21 0.89 -8.02 -7.30
N PRO A 22 0.30 -9.20 -7.07
CA PRO A 22 -0.81 -9.50 -6.16
C PRO A 22 -0.40 -9.51 -4.69
N SER A 23 -1.15 -8.79 -3.85
CA SER A 23 -1.02 -8.74 -2.40
C SER A 23 -2.27 -9.33 -1.75
N LEU A 24 -2.25 -9.51 -0.42
CA LEU A 24 -3.43 -10.03 0.28
C LEU A 24 -4.59 -9.04 0.23
N ILE A 25 -4.30 -7.72 0.34
CA ILE A 25 -5.36 -6.71 0.23
C ILE A 25 -5.95 -6.61 -1.18
N ALA A 26 -5.26 -7.08 -2.22
CA ALA A 26 -5.76 -7.06 -3.59
C ALA A 26 -6.74 -8.21 -3.91
N ALA A 27 -7.00 -9.13 -2.97
CA ALA A 27 -7.79 -10.33 -3.25
C ALA A 27 -9.20 -10.05 -3.83
N PRO A 28 -10.01 -9.10 -3.31
CA PRO A 28 -11.30 -8.78 -3.91
C PRO A 28 -11.19 -8.13 -5.29
N TRP A 29 -10.24 -7.23 -5.47
CA TRP A 29 -10.00 -6.59 -6.77
C TRP A 29 -9.62 -7.60 -7.86
N LEU A 30 -8.93 -8.69 -7.45
CA LEU A 30 -8.60 -9.83 -8.32
C LEU A 30 -9.74 -10.85 -8.46
N ASN A 31 -10.92 -10.59 -7.91
CA ASN A 31 -12.07 -11.50 -7.89
C ASN A 31 -11.78 -12.86 -7.22
N TYR A 32 -10.89 -12.89 -6.23
CA TYR A 32 -10.58 -14.09 -5.45
C TYR A 32 -11.59 -14.35 -4.34
N CYS A 33 -12.11 -13.30 -3.71
CA CYS A 33 -13.13 -13.34 -2.66
C CYS A 33 -13.98 -12.07 -2.71
N ASP A 34 -15.09 -12.08 -1.99
CA ASP A 34 -15.91 -10.88 -1.80
C ASP A 34 -15.23 -9.93 -0.81
N ILE A 35 -15.48 -8.63 -0.96
CA ILE A 35 -14.91 -7.61 -0.08
C ILE A 35 -15.40 -7.78 1.37
N ASP A 36 -16.63 -8.30 1.55
CA ASP A 36 -17.25 -8.54 2.86
C ASP A 36 -16.90 -9.92 3.46
N ASP A 37 -16.04 -10.71 2.82
CA ASP A 37 -15.58 -12.00 3.36
C ASP A 37 -14.87 -11.79 4.68
N GLU A 38 -15.29 -12.52 5.74
CA GLU A 38 -14.76 -12.36 7.10
C GLU A 38 -13.23 -12.64 7.16
N THR A 39 -12.78 -13.65 6.42
CA THR A 39 -11.34 -13.98 6.37
C THR A 39 -10.56 -12.87 5.70
N TYR A 40 -11.13 -12.28 4.64
CA TYR A 40 -10.53 -11.14 3.96
C TYR A 40 -10.48 -9.92 4.89
N GLN A 41 -11.56 -9.57 5.58
CA GLN A 41 -11.59 -8.43 6.48
C GLN A 41 -10.55 -8.58 7.61
N ASN A 42 -10.45 -9.75 8.23
CA ASN A 42 -9.41 -10.04 9.23
C ASN A 42 -7.99 -9.93 8.64
N THR A 43 -7.80 -10.34 7.40
CA THR A 43 -6.53 -10.24 6.69
C THR A 43 -6.19 -8.79 6.38
N ARG A 44 -7.18 -8.00 5.99
CA ARG A 44 -7.04 -6.57 5.70
C ARG A 44 -6.70 -5.79 6.97
N ASP A 45 -7.37 -6.07 8.09
CA ASP A 45 -7.09 -5.46 9.39
C ASP A 45 -5.64 -5.72 9.82
N PHE A 46 -5.16 -6.95 9.62
CA PHE A 46 -3.75 -7.28 9.86
C PHE A 46 -2.83 -6.51 8.90
N ALA A 47 -3.08 -6.55 7.60
CA ALA A 47 -2.19 -5.98 6.59
C ALA A 47 -2.03 -4.46 6.73
N LEU A 48 -3.07 -3.76 7.20
CA LEU A 48 -3.13 -2.30 7.38
C LEU A 48 -2.89 -1.88 8.84
N SER A 49 -2.21 -2.68 9.64
CA SER A 49 -1.89 -2.40 11.03
C SER A 49 -0.40 -2.56 11.34
N ASP A 50 0.00 -2.17 12.55
CA ASP A 50 1.38 -2.34 13.04
C ASP A 50 1.81 -3.81 13.21
N ASP A 51 0.86 -4.76 13.18
CA ASP A 51 1.15 -6.19 13.18
C ASP A 51 1.79 -6.64 11.86
N ASN A 52 1.55 -5.90 10.76
CA ASN A 52 2.29 -6.07 9.52
C ASN A 52 3.60 -5.26 9.59
N PRO A 53 4.77 -5.90 9.59
CA PRO A 53 6.05 -5.20 9.70
C PRO A 53 6.33 -4.23 8.54
N TYR A 54 5.63 -4.38 7.41
CA TYR A 54 5.75 -3.51 6.24
C TYR A 54 4.65 -2.44 6.16
N PHE A 55 3.74 -2.35 7.12
CA PHE A 55 2.86 -1.19 7.23
C PHE A 55 3.58 -0.04 7.92
N TYR A 56 3.65 1.10 7.28
CA TYR A 56 4.35 2.29 7.74
C TYR A 56 3.39 3.45 7.95
N VAL A 57 3.66 4.23 8.99
CA VAL A 57 2.94 5.47 9.29
C VAL A 57 3.92 6.64 9.12
N GLY A 58 3.62 7.53 8.22
CA GLY A 58 4.40 8.74 7.97
C GLY A 58 3.58 10.02 8.13
N THR A 59 4.23 11.14 7.92
CA THR A 59 3.62 12.48 8.05
C THR A 59 2.63 12.77 6.92
N TYR A 60 2.96 12.35 5.69
CA TYR A 60 2.17 12.63 4.48
C TYR A 60 1.27 11.47 4.09
N ALA A 61 1.61 10.25 4.48
CA ALA A 61 0.80 9.09 4.16
C ALA A 61 1.08 7.93 5.12
N SER A 62 0.13 7.00 5.19
CA SER A 62 0.34 5.67 5.76
C SER A 62 0.06 4.63 4.69
N GLY A 63 0.79 3.53 4.68
CA GLY A 63 0.63 2.49 3.67
C GLY A 63 1.61 1.34 3.82
N ILE A 64 1.48 0.36 2.95
CA ILE A 64 2.36 -0.81 2.94
C ILE A 64 3.56 -0.52 2.04
N GLY A 65 4.74 -0.82 2.55
CA GLY A 65 5.98 -0.87 1.78
C GLY A 65 6.29 -2.26 1.27
N ASP A 66 7.51 -2.46 0.79
CA ASP A 66 7.93 -3.73 0.20
C ASP A 66 9.32 -4.12 0.71
N PRO A 67 9.63 -5.43 0.89
CA PRO A 67 11.00 -5.87 1.16
C PRO A 67 12.01 -5.38 0.14
N HIS A 68 11.56 -5.07 -1.07
CA HIS A 68 12.35 -4.46 -2.13
C HIS A 68 12.33 -2.93 -2.02
N ASP A 69 12.90 -2.41 -0.94
CA ASP A 69 13.09 -0.97 -0.77
C ASP A 69 14.39 -0.53 -1.45
N SER A 70 14.27 0.43 -2.36
CA SER A 70 15.40 0.94 -3.15
C SER A 70 15.88 2.34 -2.77
N ILE A 71 15.32 2.97 -1.73
CA ILE A 71 15.65 4.35 -1.35
C ILE A 71 16.28 4.51 0.03
N SER A 72 15.86 3.73 1.02
CA SER A 72 16.39 3.88 2.38
C SER A 72 17.83 3.37 2.53
N GLY A 73 18.19 2.34 1.79
CA GLY A 73 19.45 1.62 1.98
C GLY A 73 19.55 0.90 3.34
N LEU A 74 18.47 0.83 4.09
CA LEU A 74 18.40 0.20 5.41
C LEU A 74 17.93 -1.26 5.29
N PRO A 75 18.27 -2.13 6.24
CA PRO A 75 17.69 -3.47 6.31
C PRO A 75 16.18 -3.39 6.58
N ASN A 76 15.37 -4.00 5.72
CA ASN A 76 13.92 -4.07 5.86
C ASN A 76 13.47 -5.24 6.78
N PRO A 77 12.36 -5.10 7.50
CA PRO A 77 11.56 -3.88 7.67
C PRO A 77 12.19 -2.92 8.71
N HIS A 78 11.97 -1.61 8.53
CA HIS A 78 12.40 -0.57 9.49
C HIS A 78 11.31 0.51 9.58
N LYS A 79 11.04 1.02 10.77
CA LYS A 79 9.97 2.01 11.01
C LYS A 79 10.47 3.47 11.04
N GLU A 80 11.76 3.69 11.24
CA GLU A 80 12.38 5.01 11.37
C GLU A 80 12.48 5.78 10.03
N TYR A 81 12.37 5.08 8.92
CA TYR A 81 12.37 5.65 7.58
C TYR A 81 11.23 5.02 6.78
N PRO A 82 10.00 5.57 6.89
CA PRO A 82 8.79 4.93 6.39
C PRO A 82 8.70 5.02 4.86
N VAL A 83 9.09 3.96 4.18
CA VAL A 83 8.98 3.86 2.72
C VAL A 83 7.69 3.12 2.36
N VAL A 84 6.75 3.85 1.79
CA VAL A 84 5.48 3.31 1.31
C VAL A 84 5.46 3.22 -0.21
N TRP A 85 4.66 2.31 -0.75
CA TRP A 85 4.46 2.22 -2.18
C TRP A 85 3.06 2.75 -2.56
N PRO A 86 2.95 3.77 -3.41
CA PRO A 86 1.66 4.32 -3.84
C PRO A 86 0.67 3.27 -4.35
N MET A 87 1.16 2.18 -4.98
CA MET A 87 0.26 1.11 -5.45
C MET A 87 -0.49 0.42 -4.31
N SER A 88 0.09 0.29 -3.13
CA SER A 88 -0.59 -0.33 -1.98
C SER A 88 -1.71 0.57 -1.44
N ILE A 89 -1.50 1.88 -1.45
CA ILE A 89 -2.50 2.87 -1.03
C ILE A 89 -3.65 2.92 -2.05
N ALA A 90 -3.34 2.91 -3.34
CA ALA A 90 -4.37 2.80 -4.37
C ALA A 90 -5.19 1.51 -4.22
N MET A 91 -4.54 0.38 -3.93
CA MET A 91 -5.22 -0.89 -3.72
C MET A 91 -6.06 -0.89 -2.44
N GLN A 92 -5.59 -0.23 -1.37
CA GLN A 92 -6.38 -0.03 -0.15
C GLN A 92 -7.70 0.69 -0.45
N GLY A 93 -7.66 1.76 -1.23
CA GLY A 93 -8.86 2.48 -1.66
C GLY A 93 -9.76 1.67 -2.59
N LEU A 94 -9.18 0.96 -3.58
CA LEU A 94 -9.93 0.11 -4.54
C LEU A 94 -10.64 -1.08 -3.88
N THR A 95 -10.21 -1.46 -2.70
CA THR A 95 -10.80 -2.57 -1.92
C THR A 95 -11.46 -2.08 -0.62
N SER A 96 -11.95 -0.84 -0.61
CA SER A 96 -12.71 -0.27 0.49
C SER A 96 -14.14 0.05 0.06
N ASN A 97 -15.09 -0.16 0.98
CA ASN A 97 -16.47 0.34 0.87
C ASN A 97 -16.69 1.63 1.67
N ASP A 98 -15.67 2.12 2.38
CA ASP A 98 -15.73 3.37 3.15
C ASP A 98 -15.25 4.55 2.31
N GLU A 99 -16.18 5.44 1.96
CA GLU A 99 -15.87 6.63 1.18
C GLU A 99 -14.81 7.53 1.85
N THR A 100 -14.79 7.59 3.18
CA THR A 100 -13.80 8.39 3.92
C THR A 100 -12.40 7.81 3.76
N GLU A 101 -12.29 6.48 3.81
CA GLU A 101 -11.02 5.79 3.56
C GLU A 101 -10.55 5.99 2.12
N ILE A 102 -11.48 5.86 1.15
CA ILE A 102 -11.18 6.10 -0.26
C ILE A 102 -10.65 7.51 -0.49
N ASP A 103 -11.32 8.54 0.05
CA ASP A 103 -10.90 9.93 -0.05
C ASP A 103 -9.53 10.15 0.62
N THR A 104 -9.28 9.54 1.78
CA THR A 104 -7.98 9.57 2.46
C THR A 104 -6.88 8.94 1.61
N CYS A 105 -7.16 7.81 0.96
CA CYS A 105 -6.19 7.18 0.04
C CYS A 105 -5.86 8.08 -1.15
N LEU A 106 -6.86 8.77 -1.71
CA LEU A 106 -6.65 9.72 -2.81
C LEU A 106 -5.78 10.91 -2.36
N ASP A 107 -6.03 11.47 -1.17
CA ASP A 107 -5.23 12.56 -0.60
C ASP A 107 -3.78 12.11 -0.38
N TYR A 108 -3.56 10.95 0.23
CA TYR A 108 -2.22 10.38 0.41
C TYR A 108 -1.48 10.20 -0.92
N LEU A 109 -2.16 9.69 -1.95
CA LEU A 109 -1.56 9.50 -3.26
C LEU A 109 -1.16 10.83 -3.89
N MET A 110 -1.96 11.88 -3.74
CA MET A 110 -1.61 13.22 -4.22
C MET A 110 -0.41 13.82 -3.48
N ASP A 111 -0.36 13.67 -2.16
CA ASP A 111 0.76 14.14 -1.33
C ASP A 111 2.07 13.43 -1.68
N LEU A 112 2.00 12.11 -1.92
CA LEU A 112 3.16 11.29 -2.29
C LEU A 112 3.72 11.59 -3.69
N THR A 113 3.04 12.39 -4.51
CA THR A 113 3.66 12.87 -5.76
C THR A 113 4.83 13.82 -5.52
N GLY A 114 4.97 14.39 -4.32
CA GLY A 114 6.02 15.37 -4.02
C GLY A 114 6.01 16.59 -4.96
N GLY A 115 4.85 16.89 -5.58
CA GLY A 115 4.68 17.98 -6.55
C GLY A 115 5.07 17.62 -7.98
N THR A 116 5.44 16.39 -8.28
CA THR A 116 5.74 15.90 -9.64
C THR A 116 4.48 15.61 -10.45
N TYR A 117 3.34 15.40 -9.76
CA TYR A 117 2.04 15.00 -10.33
C TYR A 117 2.06 13.65 -11.05
N VAL A 118 3.00 12.79 -10.71
CA VAL A 118 3.07 11.39 -11.17
C VAL A 118 3.31 10.48 -9.98
N MET A 119 2.94 9.20 -10.14
CA MET A 119 3.19 8.20 -9.10
C MET A 119 4.58 7.60 -9.28
N HIS A 120 5.26 7.40 -8.15
CA HIS A 120 6.54 6.75 -8.03
C HIS A 120 6.38 5.29 -7.57
N GLU A 121 7.44 4.52 -7.57
CA GLU A 121 7.40 3.13 -7.08
C GLU A 121 7.36 3.09 -5.55
N ALA A 122 8.35 3.70 -4.91
CA ALA A 122 8.49 3.79 -3.47
C ALA A 122 8.76 5.25 -3.07
N VAL A 123 8.17 5.71 -1.98
CA VAL A 123 8.25 7.11 -1.52
C VAL A 123 8.45 7.14 -0.02
N ASN A 124 9.34 8.01 0.47
CA ASN A 124 9.44 8.30 1.89
C ASN A 124 8.20 9.07 2.35
N ALA A 125 7.38 8.46 3.19
CA ALA A 125 6.13 9.04 3.67
C ALA A 125 6.31 10.23 4.65
N ASN A 126 7.56 10.52 5.05
CA ASN A 126 7.91 11.73 5.81
C ASN A 126 8.51 12.84 4.94
N ASP A 127 9.02 12.49 3.76
CA ASP A 127 9.56 13.45 2.78
C ASP A 127 9.30 12.95 1.35
N PRO A 128 8.17 13.33 0.73
CA PRO A 128 7.82 12.88 -0.62
C PRO A 128 8.77 13.33 -1.74
N SER A 129 9.78 14.16 -1.45
CA SER A 129 10.84 14.46 -2.40
C SER A 129 11.86 13.30 -2.54
N GLU A 130 11.82 12.34 -1.62
CA GLU A 130 12.66 11.14 -1.63
C GLU A 130 11.86 9.95 -2.16
N TYR A 131 12.11 9.58 -3.40
CA TYR A 131 11.39 8.50 -4.08
C TYR A 131 12.29 7.68 -5.01
N SER A 132 11.85 6.48 -5.33
CA SER A 132 12.43 5.67 -6.42
C SER A 132 11.57 5.81 -7.68
N ARG A 133 12.21 5.77 -8.86
CA ARG A 133 11.58 5.90 -10.17
C ARG A 133 10.89 7.27 -10.37
N ASP A 134 11.38 8.06 -11.31
CA ASP A 134 10.77 9.35 -11.67
C ASP A 134 9.33 9.20 -12.18
N TYR A 135 9.00 8.04 -12.73
CA TYR A 135 7.67 7.68 -13.22
C TYR A 135 7.46 6.16 -13.12
N PHE A 136 6.32 5.75 -12.56
CA PHE A 136 5.98 4.34 -12.49
C PHE A 136 4.52 4.12 -12.95
N THR A 137 4.36 3.47 -14.10
CA THR A 137 3.06 3.34 -14.77
C THR A 137 2.03 2.59 -13.94
N TRP A 138 2.44 1.60 -13.19
CA TRP A 138 1.53 0.72 -12.45
C TRP A 138 0.70 1.48 -11.42
N PRO A 139 1.28 2.20 -10.43
CA PRO A 139 0.50 3.00 -9.51
C PRO A 139 -0.23 4.17 -10.19
N CYS A 140 0.29 4.72 -11.31
CA CYS A 140 -0.44 5.73 -12.08
C CYS A 140 -1.77 5.17 -12.63
N ALA A 141 -1.77 3.93 -13.13
CA ALA A 141 -2.98 3.28 -13.63
C ALA A 141 -3.97 2.97 -12.49
N LEU A 142 -3.48 2.47 -11.35
CA LEU A 142 -4.31 2.19 -10.18
C LEU A 142 -4.91 3.47 -9.57
N PHE A 143 -4.14 4.55 -9.53
CA PHE A 143 -4.67 5.86 -9.10
C PHE A 143 -5.80 6.32 -10.02
N ALA A 144 -5.61 6.23 -11.35
CA ALA A 144 -6.63 6.62 -12.29
C ALA A 144 -7.91 5.78 -12.13
N GLU A 145 -7.78 4.48 -11.91
CA GLU A 145 -8.91 3.57 -11.65
C GLU A 145 -9.64 3.95 -10.37
N LEU A 146 -8.93 4.16 -9.25
CA LEU A 146 -9.49 4.58 -7.98
C LEU A 146 -10.23 5.91 -8.10
N TYR A 147 -9.61 6.90 -8.75
CA TYR A 147 -10.21 8.21 -8.96
C TYR A 147 -11.49 8.12 -9.80
N MET A 148 -11.48 7.32 -10.87
CA MET A 148 -12.66 7.12 -11.72
C MET A 148 -13.77 6.37 -10.96
N GLN A 149 -13.42 5.34 -10.18
CA GLN A 149 -14.38 4.61 -9.36
C GLN A 149 -15.06 5.54 -8.36
N ARG A 150 -14.30 6.38 -7.66
CA ARG A 150 -14.82 7.32 -6.66
C ARG A 150 -15.73 8.39 -7.25
N HIS A 151 -15.40 8.94 -8.42
CA HIS A 151 -16.04 10.15 -8.94
C HIS A 151 -16.99 9.92 -10.11
N PHE A 152 -16.87 8.83 -10.86
CA PHE A 152 -17.63 8.60 -12.08
C PHE A 152 -18.44 7.30 -12.09
N TYR A 153 -17.97 6.27 -11.39
CA TYR A 153 -18.70 5.01 -11.33
C TYR A 153 -19.37 4.90 -9.96
N GLN A 154 -20.59 5.44 -9.83
CA GLN A 154 -21.43 5.07 -8.69
C GLN A 154 -21.79 3.60 -8.86
N VAL A 155 -21.22 2.74 -8.03
CA VAL A 155 -21.64 1.34 -7.94
C VAL A 155 -23.06 1.37 -7.39
N THR A 156 -24.02 1.13 -8.29
CA THR A 156 -25.44 0.97 -7.92
C THR A 156 -25.67 -0.43 -7.37
#